data_7df9cbde8ecf19e6a9e09be65906d118
#
_entry.id   7df9cbde8ecf19e6a9e09be65906d118
#
_cell.length_a   1.000
_cell.length_b   1.000
_cell.length_c   1.000
_cell.angle_alpha   90.00
_cell.angle_beta   90.00
_cell.angle_gamma   90.00
#
_symmetry.space_group_name_H-M   'P 1'
#
loop_
_entity.id
_entity.type
_entity.pdbx_description
1 polymer ?
#
loop_
_entity_poly.entity_id
_entity_poly.type
_entity_poly.pdbx_seq_one_letter_code
_entity_poly.pdbx_strand_id
1 'polypeptide(L)'
;MQLLAIGINHTTAPVSLRERVAFPLEQIKPALGALRTHLAGRSGTEAAILSTCNRTEIYCATDVLQPGADGFEHTLRWLAQHHNVPAGELAPHLYALPQSEAVRHAFRVASGLDSMVLGETQILGQLKDAVRTAGEAGALGTYLNQLFQRTFAVAKEVRGQTEIGAHSVSMAAAAVRLAQRIFE
;
A
#
# COMPACT_ATOMS: atom_id res chain seq x y z
N MET A 1 19.66 -0.84 -5.78
CA MET A 1 18.44 -0.74 -4.94
C MET A 1 17.47 -1.84 -5.28
N GLN A 2 16.84 -2.43 -4.27
CA GLN A 2 15.80 -3.45 -4.42
C GLN A 2 14.44 -2.85 -4.02
N LEU A 3 13.40 -3.18 -4.79
CA LEU A 3 12.04 -2.77 -4.55
C LEU A 3 11.32 -3.84 -3.72
N LEU A 4 10.56 -3.42 -2.72
CA LEU A 4 9.71 -4.28 -1.91
C LEU A 4 8.35 -3.59 -1.68
N ALA A 5 7.26 -4.32 -1.83
CA ALA A 5 5.95 -3.98 -1.30
C ALA A 5 5.60 -4.97 -0.18
N ILE A 6 5.34 -4.46 1.02
CA ILE A 6 4.93 -5.28 2.16
C ILE A 6 3.66 -4.69 2.75
N GLY A 7 2.72 -5.54 3.16
CA GLY A 7 1.48 -5.04 3.74
C GLY A 7 0.49 -6.10 4.13
N ILE A 8 -0.63 -5.62 4.63
CA ILE A 8 -1.84 -6.42 4.87
C ILE A 8 -3.00 -5.83 4.08
N ASN A 9 -3.97 -6.65 3.73
CA ASN A 9 -5.19 -6.19 3.10
C ASN A 9 -6.41 -7.02 3.55
N HIS A 10 -7.57 -6.72 2.97
CA HIS A 10 -8.83 -7.37 3.30
C HIS A 10 -8.87 -8.88 3.06
N THR A 11 -7.95 -9.43 2.25
CA THR A 11 -7.86 -10.87 1.99
C THR A 11 -6.90 -11.58 2.94
N THR A 12 -5.93 -10.86 3.52
CA THR A 12 -4.90 -11.47 4.36
C THR A 12 -5.12 -11.25 5.86
N ALA A 13 -5.90 -10.22 6.24
CA ALA A 13 -6.06 -9.85 7.64
C ALA A 13 -7.51 -9.48 8.00
N PRO A 14 -7.99 -9.87 9.19
CA PRO A 14 -9.30 -9.45 9.71
C PRO A 14 -9.33 -7.92 9.95
N VAL A 15 -10.54 -7.35 9.97
CA VAL A 15 -10.75 -5.89 10.18
C VAL A 15 -10.07 -5.41 11.46
N SER A 16 -10.23 -6.15 12.56
CA SER A 16 -9.65 -5.80 13.87
C SER A 16 -8.13 -5.63 13.86
N LEU A 17 -7.42 -6.42 13.05
CA LEU A 17 -5.98 -6.27 12.90
C LEU A 17 -5.62 -5.11 11.96
N ARG A 18 -6.37 -4.96 10.85
CA ARG A 18 -6.14 -3.87 9.90
C ARG A 18 -6.31 -2.49 10.55
N GLU A 19 -7.33 -2.32 11.40
CA GLU A 19 -7.57 -1.08 12.14
C GLU A 19 -6.41 -0.74 13.09
N ARG A 20 -5.81 -1.75 13.71
CA ARG A 20 -4.67 -1.56 14.64
C ARG A 20 -3.38 -1.14 13.94
N VAL A 21 -3.22 -1.46 12.66
CA VAL A 21 -2.02 -1.10 11.87
C VAL A 21 -2.30 -0.03 10.81
N ALA A 22 -3.46 0.61 10.86
CA ALA A 22 -3.79 1.73 10.02
C ALA A 22 -3.02 2.99 10.46
N PHE A 23 -2.55 3.78 9.49
CA PHE A 23 -1.89 5.07 9.77
C PHE A 23 -2.91 6.20 9.63
N PRO A 24 -3.20 6.94 10.71
CA PRO A 24 -3.86 8.24 10.59
C PRO A 24 -3.08 9.17 9.67
N LEU A 25 -3.78 9.99 8.91
CA LEU A 25 -3.16 10.82 7.86
C LEU A 25 -2.03 11.71 8.41
N GLU A 26 -2.22 12.29 9.58
CA GLU A 26 -1.24 13.14 10.28
C GLU A 26 0.01 12.38 10.75
N GLN A 27 -0.09 11.06 10.89
CA GLN A 27 1.03 10.23 11.33
C GLN A 27 1.88 9.68 10.18
N ILE A 28 1.41 9.75 8.93
CA ILE A 28 2.13 9.18 7.78
C ILE A 28 3.51 9.84 7.58
N LYS A 29 3.60 11.17 7.64
CA LYS A 29 4.88 11.87 7.47
C LYS A 29 5.91 11.53 8.55
N PRO A 30 5.59 11.60 9.86
CA PRO A 30 6.49 11.14 10.92
C PRO A 30 6.88 9.67 10.77
N ALA A 31 5.92 8.80 10.42
CA ALA A 31 6.16 7.38 10.21
C ALA A 31 7.15 7.11 9.07
N LEU A 32 7.03 7.83 7.95
CA LEU A 32 7.99 7.75 6.84
C LEU A 32 9.41 8.13 7.27
N GLY A 33 9.57 9.15 8.10
CA GLY A 33 10.85 9.54 8.67
C GLY A 33 11.45 8.43 9.55
N ALA A 34 10.64 7.88 10.46
CA ALA A 34 11.03 6.79 11.35
C ALA A 34 11.37 5.51 10.58
N LEU A 35 10.57 5.13 9.58
CA LEU A 35 10.81 3.97 8.72
C LEU A 35 12.13 4.10 7.97
N ARG A 36 12.38 5.24 7.35
CA ARG A 36 13.64 5.50 6.64
C ARG A 36 14.85 5.40 7.55
N THR A 37 14.76 5.94 8.75
CA THR A 37 15.81 5.81 9.77
C THR A 37 16.04 4.36 10.17
N HIS A 38 14.97 3.60 10.34
CA HIS A 38 15.04 2.16 10.70
C HIS A 38 15.65 1.32 9.57
N LEU A 39 15.30 1.63 8.32
CA LEU A 39 15.83 0.94 7.13
C LEU A 39 17.17 1.52 6.63
N ALA A 40 17.62 2.65 7.20
CA ALA A 40 18.84 3.35 6.76
C ALA A 40 20.11 2.64 7.22
N GLY A 41 20.45 1.54 6.58
CA GLY A 41 21.83 1.03 6.60
C GLY A 41 22.78 1.83 5.69
N ARG A 42 22.28 2.54 4.68
CA ARG A 42 23.03 3.40 3.75
C ARG A 42 22.13 4.49 3.18
N SER A 43 22.73 5.59 2.74
CA SER A 43 22.02 6.72 2.12
C SER A 43 21.19 6.27 0.91
N GLY A 44 19.93 6.68 0.83
CA GLY A 44 19.11 6.50 -0.36
C GLY A 44 17.84 5.67 -0.19
N THR A 45 17.46 5.24 1.02
CA THR A 45 16.19 4.53 1.23
C THR A 45 14.99 5.40 0.87
N GLU A 46 14.18 4.90 -0.05
CA GLU A 46 12.91 5.51 -0.45
C GLU A 46 11.75 4.74 0.20
N ALA A 47 10.69 5.45 0.58
CA ALA A 47 9.52 4.83 1.18
C ALA A 47 8.23 5.59 0.85
N ALA A 48 7.13 4.86 0.70
CA ALA A 48 5.77 5.38 0.64
C ALA A 48 4.83 4.47 1.44
N ILE A 49 3.85 5.05 2.12
CA ILE A 49 2.86 4.32 2.92
C ILE A 49 1.49 4.59 2.33
N LEU A 50 0.79 3.52 1.90
CA LEU A 50 -0.62 3.54 1.54
C LEU A 50 -1.42 2.95 2.70
N SER A 51 -2.24 3.77 3.36
CA SER A 51 -3.13 3.31 4.44
C SER A 51 -4.56 3.71 4.11
N THR A 52 -5.44 2.70 4.07
CA THR A 52 -6.88 2.84 3.79
C THR A 52 -7.65 1.94 4.76
N CYS A 53 -9.00 1.97 4.73
CA CYS A 53 -9.81 1.01 5.51
C CYS A 53 -9.57 -0.47 5.14
N ASN A 54 -9.07 -0.73 3.93
CA ASN A 54 -8.94 -2.10 3.41
C ASN A 54 -7.51 -2.60 3.30
N ARG A 55 -6.51 -1.73 3.44
CA ARG A 55 -5.09 -2.10 3.36
C ARG A 55 -4.17 -1.13 4.06
N THR A 56 -3.08 -1.65 4.54
CA THR A 56 -1.89 -0.90 4.92
C THR A 56 -0.71 -1.49 4.20
N GLU A 57 -0.07 -0.71 3.34
CA GLU A 57 1.04 -1.13 2.49
C GLU A 57 2.21 -0.16 2.60
N ILE A 58 3.41 -0.72 2.64
CA ILE A 58 4.68 0.01 2.59
C ILE A 58 5.37 -0.38 1.29
N TYR A 59 5.64 0.60 0.46
CA TYR A 59 6.51 0.47 -0.71
C TYR A 59 7.86 1.05 -0.35
N CYS A 60 8.93 0.29 -0.49
CA CYS A 60 10.28 0.78 -0.24
C CYS A 60 11.26 0.37 -1.34
N ALA A 61 12.25 1.22 -1.57
CA ALA A 61 13.41 0.92 -2.39
C ALA A 61 14.66 1.18 -1.56
N THR A 62 15.51 0.17 -1.38
CA THR A 62 16.69 0.24 -0.51
C THR A 62 17.77 -0.75 -0.95
N ASP A 63 19.03 -0.45 -0.62
CA ASP A 63 20.14 -1.36 -0.84
C ASP A 63 20.32 -2.39 0.28
N VAL A 64 19.58 -2.25 1.39
CA VAL A 64 19.65 -3.15 2.55
C VAL A 64 18.98 -4.50 2.28
N LEU A 65 18.15 -4.60 1.24
CA LEU A 65 17.48 -5.84 0.84
C LEU A 65 18.41 -6.77 0.04
N GLN A 66 19.67 -6.96 0.46
CA GLN A 66 20.54 -7.92 -0.18
C GLN A 66 20.06 -9.36 0.07
N PRO A 67 20.40 -10.33 -0.82
CA PRO A 67 20.10 -11.73 -0.57
C PRO A 67 20.66 -12.17 0.79
N GLY A 68 19.78 -12.57 1.71
CA GLY A 68 20.13 -12.92 3.10
C GLY A 68 19.93 -11.80 4.14
N ALA A 69 19.71 -10.55 3.76
CA ALA A 69 19.19 -9.52 4.67
C ALA A 69 17.66 -9.47 4.53
N ASP A 70 16.97 -9.86 5.59
CA ASP A 70 15.52 -10.04 5.57
C ASP A 70 14.80 -8.67 5.66
N GLY A 71 14.68 -8.00 4.50
CA GLY A 71 13.93 -6.73 4.42
C GLY A 71 12.48 -6.88 4.89
N PHE A 72 11.94 -8.08 4.76
CA PHE A 72 10.67 -8.45 5.37
C PHE A 72 10.74 -8.33 6.90
N GLU A 73 11.69 -8.99 7.54
CA GLU A 73 11.87 -8.98 8.99
C GLU A 73 12.10 -7.56 9.54
N HIS A 74 12.92 -6.75 8.86
CA HIS A 74 13.15 -5.37 9.28
C HIS A 74 11.87 -4.53 9.21
N THR A 75 11.13 -4.63 8.11
CA THR A 75 9.88 -3.87 7.94
C THR A 75 8.78 -4.41 8.88
N LEU A 76 8.67 -5.72 9.07
CA LEU A 76 7.76 -6.35 10.03
C LEU A 76 8.02 -5.85 11.45
N ARG A 77 9.27 -5.88 11.91
CA ARG A 77 9.64 -5.40 13.26
C ARG A 77 9.30 -3.93 13.45
N TRP A 78 9.62 -3.10 12.44
CA TRP A 78 9.29 -1.69 12.50
C TRP A 78 7.77 -1.47 12.58
N LEU A 79 6.99 -2.14 11.72
CA LEU A 79 5.54 -2.00 11.70
C LEU A 79 4.91 -2.47 13.02
N ALA A 80 5.38 -3.60 13.54
CA ALA A 80 4.96 -4.17 14.81
C ALA A 80 5.24 -3.22 15.99
N GLN A 81 6.44 -2.65 16.06
CA GLN A 81 6.82 -1.68 17.06
C GLN A 81 6.04 -0.36 16.93
N HIS A 82 5.90 0.15 15.71
CA HIS A 82 5.21 1.42 15.46
C HIS A 82 3.76 1.39 15.93
N HIS A 83 3.06 0.28 15.71
CA HIS A 83 1.65 0.11 16.07
C HIS A 83 1.43 -0.62 17.41
N ASN A 84 2.50 -0.96 18.11
CA ASN A 84 2.43 -1.73 19.35
C ASN A 84 1.62 -3.04 19.19
N VAL A 85 1.88 -3.77 18.10
CA VAL A 85 1.29 -5.07 17.77
C VAL A 85 2.38 -6.12 17.86
N PRO A 86 2.17 -7.29 18.51
CA PRO A 86 3.16 -8.35 18.51
C PRO A 86 3.52 -8.82 17.10
N ALA A 87 4.82 -8.91 16.79
CA ALA A 87 5.28 -9.34 15.47
C ALA A 87 4.75 -10.72 15.07
N GLY A 88 4.65 -11.65 16.04
CA GLY A 88 4.08 -12.98 15.81
C GLY A 88 2.58 -12.99 15.49
N GLU A 89 1.82 -11.98 15.92
CA GLU A 89 0.44 -11.78 15.54
C GLU A 89 0.33 -11.21 14.12
N LEU A 90 1.23 -10.31 13.75
CA LEU A 90 1.21 -9.61 12.47
C LEU A 90 1.77 -10.45 11.32
N ALA A 91 2.85 -11.18 11.54
CA ALA A 91 3.61 -11.90 10.51
C ALA A 91 2.76 -12.84 9.64
N PRO A 92 1.80 -13.64 10.16
CA PRO A 92 0.98 -14.55 9.34
C PRO A 92 0.06 -13.82 8.35
N HIS A 93 -0.18 -12.53 8.56
CA HIS A 93 -1.09 -11.71 7.76
C HIS A 93 -0.37 -10.81 6.75
N LEU A 94 0.95 -10.66 6.87
CA LEU A 94 1.76 -9.84 5.97
C LEU A 94 2.12 -10.60 4.71
N TYR A 95 1.96 -9.95 3.58
CA TYR A 95 2.62 -10.35 2.34
C TYR A 95 3.85 -9.49 2.10
N ALA A 96 4.83 -10.06 1.42
CA ALA A 96 6.02 -9.35 0.95
C ALA A 96 6.26 -9.70 -0.52
N LEU A 97 6.29 -8.68 -1.34
CA LEU A 97 6.35 -8.79 -2.79
C LEU A 97 7.62 -8.07 -3.28
N PRO A 98 8.67 -8.83 -3.68
CA PRO A 98 9.91 -8.24 -4.14
C PRO A 98 9.86 -7.87 -5.62
N GLN A 99 10.61 -6.85 -6.01
CA GLN A 99 10.95 -6.49 -7.38
C GLN A 99 9.75 -6.45 -8.34
N SER A 100 9.68 -7.32 -9.33
CA SER A 100 8.61 -7.38 -10.33
C SER A 100 7.24 -7.66 -9.73
N GLU A 101 7.17 -8.38 -8.62
CA GLU A 101 5.93 -8.63 -7.91
C GLU A 101 5.38 -7.35 -7.27
N ALA A 102 6.25 -6.51 -6.70
CA ALA A 102 5.86 -5.19 -6.18
C ALA A 102 5.33 -4.28 -7.29
N VAL A 103 5.99 -4.28 -8.46
CA VAL A 103 5.53 -3.51 -9.63
C VAL A 103 4.14 -3.98 -10.08
N ARG A 104 3.99 -5.29 -10.27
CA ARG A 104 2.71 -5.89 -10.67
C ARG A 104 1.60 -5.58 -9.67
N HIS A 105 1.91 -5.67 -8.39
CA HIS A 105 0.97 -5.39 -7.32
C HIS A 105 0.54 -3.92 -7.33
N ALA A 106 1.48 -2.97 -7.42
CA ALA A 106 1.16 -1.54 -7.53
C ALA A 106 0.21 -1.23 -8.71
N PHE A 107 0.44 -1.87 -9.87
CA PHE A 107 -0.43 -1.73 -11.04
C PHE A 107 -1.84 -2.26 -10.78
N ARG A 108 -1.97 -3.44 -10.14
CA ARG A 108 -3.25 -4.05 -9.78
C ARG A 108 -4.03 -3.19 -8.78
N VAL A 109 -3.35 -2.71 -7.73
CA VAL A 109 -3.94 -1.85 -6.71
C VAL A 109 -4.46 -0.55 -7.34
N ALA A 110 -3.62 0.17 -8.08
CA ALA A 110 -4.00 1.44 -8.71
C ALA A 110 -5.14 1.29 -9.73
N SER A 111 -5.21 0.14 -10.41
CA SER A 111 -6.28 -0.17 -11.36
C SER A 111 -7.60 -0.57 -10.68
N GLY A 112 -7.59 -0.82 -9.36
CA GLY A 112 -8.75 -1.30 -8.60
C GLY A 112 -9.00 -2.81 -8.77
N LEU A 113 -8.01 -3.55 -9.30
CA LEU A 113 -8.09 -5.01 -9.49
C LEU A 113 -7.86 -5.80 -8.19
N ASP A 114 -7.38 -5.13 -7.16
CA ASP A 114 -7.08 -5.68 -5.84
C ASP A 114 -7.94 -5.04 -4.73
N SER A 115 -9.04 -4.40 -5.08
CA SER A 115 -9.98 -3.78 -4.14
C SER A 115 -11.12 -4.73 -3.80
N MET A 116 -11.73 -4.56 -2.60
CA MET A 116 -12.93 -5.31 -2.21
C MET A 116 -14.07 -5.17 -3.22
N VAL A 117 -14.21 -3.97 -3.77
CA VAL A 117 -15.11 -3.69 -4.88
C VAL A 117 -14.26 -3.51 -6.12
N LEU A 118 -14.36 -4.45 -7.04
CA LEU A 118 -13.59 -4.44 -8.27
C LEU A 118 -13.82 -3.13 -9.05
N GLY A 119 -12.72 -2.47 -9.44
CA GLY A 119 -12.79 -1.21 -10.18
C GLY A 119 -13.07 0.03 -9.32
N GLU A 120 -13.03 -0.07 -8.00
CA GLU A 120 -13.18 1.09 -7.11
C GLU A 120 -12.30 2.26 -7.53
N THR A 121 -12.90 3.45 -7.69
CA THR A 121 -12.17 4.65 -8.16
C THR A 121 -11.33 5.31 -7.08
N GLN A 122 -11.71 5.15 -5.81
CA GLN A 122 -11.08 5.85 -4.69
C GLN A 122 -9.63 5.44 -4.47
N ILE A 123 -9.29 4.16 -4.69
CA ILE A 123 -7.94 3.64 -4.44
C ILE A 123 -6.86 4.36 -5.25
N LEU A 124 -7.16 4.74 -6.50
CA LEU A 124 -6.21 5.50 -7.32
C LEU A 124 -5.93 6.89 -6.72
N GLY A 125 -6.96 7.56 -6.23
CA GLY A 125 -6.83 8.84 -5.53
C GLY A 125 -6.01 8.69 -4.26
N GLN A 126 -6.33 7.70 -3.43
CA GLN A 126 -5.61 7.41 -2.18
C GLN A 126 -4.13 7.09 -2.43
N LEU A 127 -3.81 6.32 -3.48
CA LEU A 127 -2.43 6.03 -3.85
C LEU A 127 -1.69 7.31 -4.31
N LYS A 128 -2.33 8.19 -5.07
CA LYS A 128 -1.75 9.50 -5.44
C LYS A 128 -1.47 10.37 -4.22
N ASP A 129 -2.38 10.40 -3.25
CA ASP A 129 -2.19 11.13 -2.00
C ASP A 129 -1.04 10.55 -1.17
N ALA A 130 -0.92 9.22 -1.10
CA ALA A 130 0.19 8.55 -0.43
C ALA A 130 1.55 8.93 -1.06
N VAL A 131 1.63 8.94 -2.39
CA VAL A 131 2.84 9.33 -3.14
C VAL A 131 3.16 10.81 -2.94
N ARG A 132 2.16 11.68 -2.97
CA ARG A 132 2.33 13.11 -2.68
C ARG A 132 2.87 13.32 -1.27
N THR A 133 2.28 12.66 -0.28
CA THR A 133 2.73 12.73 1.12
C THR A 133 4.17 12.24 1.30
N ALA A 134 4.55 11.15 0.60
CA ALA A 134 5.92 10.66 0.58
C ALA A 134 6.91 11.68 -0.03
N GLY A 135 6.49 12.37 -1.10
CA GLY A 135 7.26 13.46 -1.71
C GLY A 135 7.46 14.63 -0.76
N GLU A 136 6.39 15.08 -0.11
CA GLU A 136 6.43 16.16 0.88
C GLU A 136 7.27 15.82 2.13
N ALA A 137 7.36 14.54 2.48
CA ALA A 137 8.21 14.04 3.56
C ALA A 137 9.69 13.85 3.12
N GLY A 138 10.03 14.13 1.85
CA GLY A 138 11.36 13.86 1.29
C GLY A 138 11.71 12.36 1.26
N ALA A 139 10.69 11.49 1.29
CA ALA A 139 10.86 10.05 1.33
C ALA A 139 10.76 9.39 -0.06
N LEU A 140 10.36 10.15 -1.07
CA LEU A 140 10.24 9.69 -2.44
C LEU A 140 11.50 10.04 -3.22
N GLY A 141 12.19 9.03 -3.74
CA GLY A 141 13.35 9.20 -4.61
C GLY A 141 13.05 8.74 -6.05
N THR A 142 14.10 8.50 -6.81
CA THR A 142 14.00 8.19 -8.25
C THR A 142 13.25 6.88 -8.52
N TYR A 143 13.52 5.84 -7.74
CA TYR A 143 12.96 4.50 -7.98
C TYR A 143 11.45 4.45 -7.73
N LEU A 144 10.99 4.91 -6.55
CA LEU A 144 9.57 4.92 -6.25
C LEU A 144 8.82 5.95 -7.11
N ASN A 145 9.44 7.08 -7.44
CA ASN A 145 8.82 8.04 -8.34
C ASN A 145 8.56 7.42 -9.73
N GLN A 146 9.55 6.74 -10.31
CA GLN A 146 9.38 6.03 -11.59
C GLN A 146 8.32 4.94 -11.50
N LEU A 147 8.32 4.13 -10.42
CA LEU A 147 7.30 3.12 -10.18
C LEU A 147 5.90 3.74 -10.22
N PHE A 148 5.66 4.77 -9.42
CA PHE A 148 4.32 5.32 -9.28
C PHE A 148 3.87 6.12 -10.51
N GLN A 149 4.76 6.83 -11.20
CA GLN A 149 4.41 7.48 -12.47
C GLN A 149 3.95 6.42 -13.51
N ARG A 150 4.67 5.30 -13.60
CA ARG A 150 4.28 4.20 -14.48
C ARG A 150 2.98 3.54 -14.02
N THR A 151 2.81 3.36 -12.72
CA THR A 151 1.59 2.81 -12.11
C THR A 151 0.36 3.65 -12.48
N PHE A 152 0.46 4.97 -12.39
CA PHE A 152 -0.65 5.87 -12.73
C PHE A 152 -0.98 5.86 -14.23
N ALA A 153 0.04 5.77 -15.07
CA ALA A 153 -0.16 5.64 -16.53
C ALA A 153 -0.90 4.33 -16.87
N VAL A 154 -0.44 3.20 -16.31
CA VAL A 154 -1.08 1.89 -16.52
C VAL A 154 -2.51 1.88 -15.98
N ALA A 155 -2.75 2.43 -14.78
CA ALA A 155 -4.10 2.48 -14.21
C ALA A 155 -5.06 3.32 -15.09
N LYS A 156 -4.58 4.41 -15.68
CA LYS A 156 -5.35 5.22 -16.63
C LYS A 156 -5.69 4.41 -17.90
N GLU A 157 -4.72 3.69 -18.44
CA GLU A 157 -4.88 2.87 -19.63
C GLU A 157 -5.89 1.73 -19.39
N VAL A 158 -5.72 0.97 -18.30
CA VAL A 158 -6.63 -0.11 -17.90
C VAL A 158 -8.07 0.40 -17.76
N ARG A 159 -8.26 1.52 -17.06
CA ARG A 159 -9.59 2.12 -16.86
C ARG A 159 -10.21 2.68 -18.15
N GLY A 160 -9.39 3.13 -19.10
CA GLY A 160 -9.86 3.67 -20.38
C GLY A 160 -10.12 2.62 -21.45
N GLN A 161 -9.46 1.46 -21.37
CA GLN A 161 -9.52 0.41 -22.39
C GLN A 161 -10.36 -0.81 -21.96
N THR A 162 -10.85 -0.85 -20.73
CA THR A 162 -11.65 -1.96 -20.22
C THR A 162 -12.90 -1.49 -19.49
N GLU A 163 -13.88 -2.39 -19.35
CA GLU A 163 -15.14 -2.15 -18.63
C GLU A 163 -14.96 -1.91 -17.11
N ILE A 164 -13.76 -2.09 -16.57
CA ILE A 164 -13.50 -1.90 -15.15
C ILE A 164 -13.72 -0.44 -14.70
N GLY A 165 -13.56 0.51 -15.61
CA GLY A 165 -13.84 1.92 -15.35
C GLY A 165 -15.32 2.30 -15.49
N ALA A 166 -16.09 1.55 -16.30
CA ALA A 166 -17.48 1.86 -16.64
C ALA A 166 -18.47 1.52 -15.52
N HIS A 167 -18.17 0.51 -14.69
CA HIS A 167 -19.05 0.00 -13.63
C HIS A 167 -18.50 0.23 -12.22
N SER A 168 -17.60 1.22 -12.06
CA SER A 168 -16.99 1.47 -10.77
C SER A 168 -18.04 2.00 -9.76
N VAL A 169 -18.34 1.17 -8.79
CA VAL A 169 -19.25 1.49 -7.69
C VAL A 169 -18.40 1.69 -6.45
N SER A 170 -18.60 2.80 -5.72
CA SER A 170 -17.98 2.92 -4.41
C SER A 170 -18.57 1.86 -3.45
N MET A 171 -17.82 1.47 -2.43
CA MET A 171 -18.31 0.53 -1.41
C MET A 171 -19.61 1.02 -0.76
N ALA A 172 -19.73 2.33 -0.52
CA ALA A 172 -20.95 2.95 -0.01
C ALA A 172 -22.14 2.76 -0.97
N ALA A 173 -21.94 2.99 -2.27
CA ALA A 173 -23.00 2.79 -3.26
C ALA A 173 -23.36 1.31 -3.43
N ALA A 174 -22.39 0.38 -3.29
CA ALA A 174 -22.66 -1.05 -3.28
C ALA A 174 -23.49 -1.47 -2.06
N ALA A 175 -23.16 -0.95 -0.88
CA ALA A 175 -23.91 -1.20 0.35
C ALA A 175 -25.35 -0.67 0.28
N VAL A 176 -25.55 0.55 -0.26
CA VAL A 176 -26.89 1.12 -0.47
C VAL A 176 -27.71 0.25 -1.43
N ARG A 177 -27.16 -0.17 -2.55
CA ARG A 177 -27.85 -1.07 -3.50
C ARG A 177 -28.23 -2.40 -2.87
N LEU A 178 -27.34 -2.96 -2.05
CA LEU A 178 -27.62 -4.20 -1.33
C LEU A 178 -28.75 -4.00 -0.32
N ALA A 179 -28.70 -2.91 0.47
CA ALA A 179 -29.76 -2.57 1.42
C ALA A 179 -31.11 -2.40 0.72
N GLN A 180 -31.17 -1.67 -0.40
CA GLN A 180 -32.41 -1.53 -1.20
C GLN A 180 -32.99 -2.86 -1.63
N ARG A 181 -32.15 -3.83 -2.02
CA ARG A 181 -32.61 -5.19 -2.41
C ARG A 181 -33.11 -6.04 -1.25
N ILE A 182 -32.69 -5.77 -0.04
CA ILE A 182 -33.07 -6.54 1.15
C ILE A 182 -34.35 -5.96 1.79
N PHE A 183 -34.57 -4.66 1.66
CA PHE A 183 -35.66 -3.94 2.32
C PHE A 183 -36.76 -3.46 1.36
N GLU A 184 -36.73 -3.88 0.10
CA GLU A 184 -37.88 -3.88 -0.82
C GLU A 184 -38.71 -5.16 -0.59
#